data_56f674b4d1a70ded409461f29183c338
#
_entry.id   56f674b4d1a70ded409461f29183c338
#
_cell.length_a   1.000
_cell.length_b   1.000
_cell.length_c   1.000
_cell.angle_alpha   90.00
_cell.angle_beta   90.00
_cell.angle_gamma   90.00
#
_symmetry.space_group_name_H-M   'P 1'
#
loop_
_entity.id
_entity.type
_entity.pdbx_description
1 polymer ?
#
loop_
_entity_poly.entity_id
_entity_poly.type
_entity_poly.pdbx_seq_one_letter_code
_entity_poly.pdbx_strand_id
1 'polypeptide(L)'
;NSAILALTYLGAVRAIPNYNVMGMAKASLEAAIRFTAACVGPEGIRCNGISAGPIKTLAAAGIADFGRLLNHVASQNPLRRNVTIEEVGNTAAFLLSDLSSGITGEITYVDGGYSINALSGTGA
;
A
#
# COMPACT_ATOMS: atom_id res chain seq x y z
N ASN A 1 12.39 -0.02 21.12
CA ASN A 1 12.17 0.95 20.05
C ASN A 1 12.42 0.35 18.67
N SER A 2 11.67 -0.72 18.35
CA SER A 2 11.71 -1.32 17.02
C SER A 2 10.45 -0.95 16.23
N ALA A 3 10.54 -1.06 14.92
CA ALA A 3 9.41 -0.85 14.04
C ALA A 3 9.36 -1.96 12.99
N ILE A 4 8.16 -2.44 12.75
CA ILE A 4 7.88 -3.48 11.75
C ILE A 4 7.07 -2.81 10.64
N LEU A 5 7.41 -3.13 9.39
CA LEU A 5 6.69 -2.61 8.24
C LEU A 5 6.35 -3.73 7.28
N ALA A 6 5.12 -3.74 6.78
CA ALA A 6 4.69 -4.68 5.77
C ALA A 6 4.15 -3.94 4.55
N LEU A 7 4.24 -4.55 3.39
CA LEU A 7 3.71 -4.00 2.15
C LEU A 7 2.42 -4.71 1.78
N THR A 8 1.39 -3.94 1.54
CA THR A 8 0.08 -4.44 1.15
C THR A 8 -0.42 -3.74 -0.12
N TYR A 9 -1.65 -3.99 -0.50
CA TYR A 9 -2.22 -3.45 -1.73
C TYR A 9 -3.72 -3.23 -1.57
N LEU A 10 -4.25 -2.35 -2.40
CA LEU A 10 -5.66 -1.95 -2.40
C LEU A 10 -6.63 -3.14 -2.51
N GLY A 11 -6.21 -4.24 -3.15
CA GLY A 11 -7.00 -5.46 -3.23
C GLY A 11 -7.41 -6.06 -1.88
N ALA A 12 -6.77 -5.63 -0.79
CA ALA A 12 -7.17 -6.03 0.56
C ALA A 12 -8.55 -5.50 0.95
N VAL A 13 -8.96 -4.35 0.41
CA VAL A 13 -10.20 -3.67 0.80
C VAL A 13 -11.14 -3.41 -0.37
N ARG A 14 -10.71 -3.70 -1.61
CA ARG A 14 -11.53 -3.54 -2.81
C ARG A 14 -11.38 -4.75 -3.71
N ALA A 15 -12.46 -5.10 -4.40
CA ALA A 15 -12.46 -6.18 -5.37
C ALA A 15 -11.75 -5.71 -6.65
N ILE A 16 -10.50 -6.09 -6.79
CA ILE A 16 -9.69 -5.78 -7.97
C ILE A 16 -9.82 -6.95 -8.96
N PRO A 17 -10.20 -6.70 -10.22
CA PRO A 17 -10.33 -7.77 -11.21
C PRO A 17 -9.06 -8.61 -11.32
N ASN A 18 -9.22 -9.92 -11.34
CA ASN A 18 -8.14 -10.91 -11.47
C ASN A 18 -7.15 -10.97 -10.30
N TYR A 19 -7.36 -10.20 -9.24
CA TYR A 19 -6.50 -10.26 -8.06
C TYR A 19 -6.83 -11.48 -7.17
N ASN A 20 -8.13 -11.83 -7.09
CA ASN A 20 -8.64 -13.07 -6.47
C ASN A 20 -8.07 -13.34 -5.07
N VAL A 21 -7.47 -14.52 -4.89
CA VAL A 21 -6.92 -14.98 -3.60
C VAL A 21 -5.92 -14.00 -3.00
N MET A 22 -5.17 -13.27 -3.84
CA MET A 22 -4.22 -12.28 -3.33
C MET A 22 -4.91 -11.16 -2.56
N GLY A 23 -6.15 -10.83 -2.92
CA GLY A 23 -6.93 -9.85 -2.16
C GLY A 23 -7.22 -10.33 -0.75
N MET A 24 -7.62 -11.60 -0.62
CA MET A 24 -7.84 -12.20 0.69
C MET A 24 -6.54 -12.31 1.50
N ALA A 25 -5.44 -12.65 0.85
CA ALA A 25 -4.12 -12.71 1.50
C ALA A 25 -3.71 -11.33 2.03
N LYS A 26 -3.90 -10.28 1.24
CA LYS A 26 -3.58 -8.92 1.67
C LYS A 26 -4.53 -8.42 2.77
N ALA A 27 -5.80 -8.79 2.74
CA ALA A 27 -6.74 -8.49 3.82
C ALA A 27 -6.31 -9.15 5.12
N SER A 28 -5.88 -10.39 5.05
CA SER A 28 -5.33 -11.12 6.20
C SER A 28 -4.06 -10.44 6.72
N LEU A 29 -3.18 -10.00 5.84
CA LEU A 29 -1.97 -9.28 6.21
C LEU A 29 -2.30 -7.97 6.95
N GLU A 30 -3.27 -7.20 6.45
CA GLU A 30 -3.65 -5.95 7.09
C GLU A 30 -4.27 -6.19 8.47
N ALA A 31 -5.06 -7.25 8.63
CA ALA A 31 -5.53 -7.65 9.94
C ALA A 31 -4.37 -8.04 10.85
N ALA A 32 -3.39 -8.79 10.33
CA ALA A 32 -2.21 -9.18 11.08
C ALA A 32 -1.40 -7.97 11.57
N ILE A 33 -1.31 -6.92 10.76
CA ILE A 33 -0.64 -5.67 11.17
C ILE A 33 -1.31 -5.10 12.42
N ARG A 34 -2.64 -5.03 12.44
CA ARG A 34 -3.38 -4.49 13.58
C ARG A 34 -3.22 -5.35 14.84
N PHE A 35 -3.36 -6.65 14.70
CA PHE A 35 -3.19 -7.57 15.83
C PHE A 35 -1.75 -7.57 16.36
N THR A 36 -0.77 -7.52 15.46
CA THR A 36 0.64 -7.44 15.86
C THR A 36 0.92 -6.13 16.60
N ALA A 37 0.44 -5.00 16.07
CA ALA A 37 0.60 -3.70 16.72
C ALA A 37 0.04 -3.72 18.14
N ALA A 38 -1.14 -4.29 18.32
CA ALA A 38 -1.78 -4.40 19.64
C ALA A 38 -0.99 -5.30 20.58
N CYS A 39 -0.43 -6.38 20.04
CA CYS A 39 0.30 -7.37 20.84
C CYS A 39 1.67 -6.85 21.32
N VAL A 40 2.43 -6.21 20.44
CA VAL A 40 3.80 -5.81 20.73
C VAL A 40 3.94 -4.34 21.17
N GLY A 41 2.86 -3.59 21.05
CA GLY A 41 2.84 -2.17 21.46
C GLY A 41 3.31 -1.93 22.89
N PRO A 42 2.88 -2.74 23.88
CA PRO A 42 3.35 -2.57 25.25
C PRO A 42 4.86 -2.71 25.43
N GLU A 43 5.54 -3.34 24.47
CA GLU A 43 6.99 -3.48 24.48
C GLU A 43 7.70 -2.34 23.72
N GLY A 44 6.94 -1.34 23.26
CA GLY A 44 7.49 -0.23 22.50
C GLY A 44 7.80 -0.56 21.05
N ILE A 45 7.20 -1.61 20.51
CA ILE A 45 7.38 -2.03 19.12
C ILE A 45 6.16 -1.58 18.31
N ARG A 46 6.41 -0.90 17.19
CA ARG A 46 5.36 -0.43 16.30
C ARG A 46 5.26 -1.35 15.08
N CYS A 47 4.05 -1.47 14.54
CA CYS A 47 3.83 -2.29 13.36
C CYS A 47 2.85 -1.57 12.44
N ASN A 48 3.29 -1.25 11.23
CA ASN A 48 2.52 -0.50 10.25
C ASN A 48 2.62 -1.15 8.88
N GLY A 49 1.76 -0.72 7.98
CA GLY A 49 1.77 -1.17 6.60
C GLY A 49 1.77 0.00 5.63
N ILE A 50 2.26 -0.26 4.42
CA ILE A 50 2.14 0.65 3.28
C ILE A 50 1.31 -0.06 2.22
N SER A 51 0.22 0.57 1.80
CA SER A 51 -0.54 0.14 0.62
C SER A 51 -0.06 0.98 -0.55
N ALA A 52 0.81 0.41 -1.35
CA ALA A 52 1.45 1.11 -2.45
C ALA A 52 0.64 0.97 -3.74
N GLY A 53 0.66 2.01 -4.57
CA GLY A 53 0.20 1.92 -5.94
C GLY A 53 1.11 1.01 -6.77
N PRO A 54 0.72 0.70 -8.01
CA PRO A 54 1.54 -0.17 -8.84
C PRO A 54 2.89 0.48 -9.14
N ILE A 55 3.94 -0.31 -8.98
CA ILE A 55 5.32 0.12 -9.22
C ILE A 55 5.98 -0.90 -10.12
N LYS A 56 6.70 -0.41 -11.12
CA LYS A 56 7.44 -1.28 -12.02
C LYS A 56 8.67 -1.83 -11.30
N THR A 57 8.55 -3.06 -10.82
CA THR A 57 9.65 -3.80 -10.19
C THR A 57 10.03 -4.98 -11.08
N LEU A 58 11.13 -5.63 -10.77
CA LEU A 58 11.55 -6.85 -11.50
C LEU A 58 10.46 -7.94 -11.40
N ALA A 59 9.85 -8.10 -10.22
CA ALA A 59 8.76 -9.05 -10.02
C ALA A 59 7.52 -8.67 -10.83
N ALA A 60 7.17 -7.39 -10.87
CA ALA A 60 6.02 -6.89 -11.61
C ALA A 60 6.21 -6.98 -13.13
N ALA A 61 7.44 -6.93 -13.61
CA ALA A 61 7.74 -6.99 -15.04
C ALA A 61 7.27 -8.31 -15.68
N GLY A 62 7.10 -9.37 -14.89
CA GLY A 62 6.59 -10.66 -15.36
C GLY A 62 5.07 -10.78 -15.34
N ILE A 63 4.35 -9.77 -14.88
CA ILE A 63 2.90 -9.80 -14.80
C ILE A 63 2.31 -9.34 -16.13
N ALA A 64 1.42 -10.16 -16.71
CA ALA A 64 0.73 -9.81 -17.94
C ALA A 64 -0.12 -8.55 -17.74
N ASP A 65 -0.11 -7.67 -18.75
CA ASP A 65 -0.88 -6.42 -18.73
C ASP A 65 -0.49 -5.41 -17.65
N PHE A 66 0.68 -5.56 -17.04
CA PHE A 66 1.13 -4.63 -16.01
C PHE A 66 1.26 -3.20 -16.54
N GLY A 67 1.74 -3.03 -17.78
CA GLY A 67 1.82 -1.71 -18.41
C GLY A 67 0.45 -1.05 -18.56
N ARG A 68 -0.58 -1.83 -18.87
CA ARG A 68 -1.96 -1.34 -18.97
C ARG A 68 -2.46 -0.87 -17.59
N LEU A 69 -2.15 -1.62 -16.55
CA LEU A 69 -2.49 -1.23 -15.18
C LEU A 69 -1.81 0.08 -14.79
N LEU A 70 -0.53 0.22 -15.08
CA LEU A 70 0.21 1.46 -14.82
C LEU A 70 -0.43 2.67 -15.52
N ASN A 71 -0.76 2.51 -16.81
CA ASN A 71 -1.39 3.58 -17.58
C ASN A 71 -2.77 3.95 -17.05
N HIS A 72 -3.56 2.94 -16.68
CA HIS A 72 -4.90 3.17 -16.13
C HIS A 72 -4.82 3.95 -14.82
N VAL A 73 -3.97 3.51 -13.90
CA VAL A 73 -3.83 4.18 -12.59
C VAL A 73 -3.34 5.62 -12.77
N ALA A 74 -2.34 5.83 -13.64
CA ALA A 74 -1.83 7.18 -13.91
C ALA A 74 -2.90 8.10 -14.50
N SER A 75 -3.84 7.55 -15.27
CA SER A 75 -4.93 8.35 -15.86
C SER A 75 -6.04 8.70 -14.87
N GLN A 76 -6.16 7.95 -13.78
CA GLN A 76 -7.30 8.04 -12.88
C GLN A 76 -6.98 8.63 -11.51
N ASN A 77 -5.75 8.47 -11.00
CA ASN A 77 -5.47 8.94 -9.65
C ASN A 77 -5.40 10.48 -9.60
N PRO A 78 -5.65 11.08 -8.44
CA PRO A 78 -5.63 12.54 -8.29
C PRO A 78 -4.34 13.20 -8.77
N LEU A 79 -3.18 12.58 -8.57
CA LEU A 79 -1.91 13.15 -8.99
C LEU A 79 -1.60 12.94 -10.48
N ARG A 80 -2.42 12.15 -11.18
CA ARG A 80 -2.29 11.86 -12.62
C ARG A 80 -0.91 11.32 -13.01
N ARG A 81 -0.31 10.58 -12.12
CA ARG A 81 0.96 9.88 -12.36
C ARG A 81 1.07 8.68 -11.42
N ASN A 82 1.88 7.72 -11.78
CA ASN A 82 2.21 6.63 -10.87
C ASN A 82 3.19 7.11 -9.80
N VAL A 83 3.13 6.47 -8.63
CA VAL A 83 4.12 6.71 -7.59
C VAL A 83 5.44 6.05 -7.95
N THR A 84 6.50 6.55 -7.38
CA THR A 84 7.86 6.03 -7.61
C THR A 84 8.29 5.13 -6.46
N ILE A 85 9.32 4.30 -6.70
CA ILE A 85 9.94 3.49 -5.63
C ILE A 85 10.49 4.40 -4.53
N GLU A 86 11.04 5.54 -4.90
CA GLU A 86 11.57 6.51 -3.94
C GLU A 86 10.48 7.05 -3.01
N GLU A 87 9.29 7.30 -3.54
CA GLU A 87 8.17 7.77 -2.72
C GLU A 87 7.72 6.72 -1.71
N VAL A 88 7.66 5.47 -2.11
CA VAL A 88 7.37 4.36 -1.20
C VAL A 88 8.50 4.20 -0.19
N GLY A 89 9.75 4.26 -0.64
CA GLY A 89 10.92 4.17 0.23
C GLY A 89 11.00 5.29 1.26
N ASN A 90 10.66 6.51 0.87
CA ASN A 90 10.63 7.64 1.79
C ASN A 90 9.57 7.46 2.88
N THR A 91 8.40 6.95 2.51
CA THR A 91 7.35 6.63 3.48
C THR A 91 7.80 5.51 4.42
N ALA A 92 8.45 4.48 3.88
CA ALA A 92 8.99 3.40 4.67
C ALA A 92 10.02 3.92 5.69
N ALA A 93 10.93 4.79 5.24
CA ALA A 93 11.93 5.40 6.12
C ALA A 93 11.27 6.18 7.26
N PHE A 94 10.22 6.94 6.96
CA PHE A 94 9.45 7.68 7.97
C PHE A 94 8.81 6.72 8.98
N LEU A 95 8.11 5.69 8.51
CA LEU A 95 7.39 4.76 9.37
C LEU A 95 8.33 3.89 10.22
N LEU A 96 9.55 3.66 9.76
CA LEU A 96 10.56 2.89 10.50
C LEU A 96 11.40 3.77 11.42
N SER A 97 11.30 5.08 11.31
CA SER A 97 12.08 6.02 12.12
C SER A 97 11.29 6.50 13.34
N ASP A 98 12.00 7.17 14.25
CA ASP A 98 11.39 7.75 15.43
C ASP A 98 10.50 8.96 15.10
N LEU A 99 10.58 9.50 13.89
CA LEU A 99 9.68 10.56 13.44
C LEU A 99 8.22 10.13 13.47
N SER A 100 7.96 8.83 13.33
CA SER A 100 6.62 8.27 13.37
C SER A 100 6.32 7.55 14.69
N SER A 101 6.96 7.97 15.78
CA SER A 101 6.90 7.27 17.08
C SER A 101 5.49 7.12 17.66
N GLY A 102 4.55 7.93 17.22
CA GLY A 102 3.15 7.84 17.67
C GLY A 102 2.26 7.02 16.75
N ILE A 103 2.81 6.37 15.71
CA ILE A 103 2.02 5.68 14.69
C ILE A 103 2.24 4.17 14.80
N THR A 104 1.16 3.42 15.04
CA THR A 104 1.19 1.95 15.01
C THR A 104 -0.18 1.43 14.58
N GLY A 105 -0.22 0.30 13.91
CA GLY A 105 -1.46 -0.29 13.41
C GLY A 105 -2.03 0.43 12.19
N GLU A 106 -1.27 1.32 11.57
CA GLU A 106 -1.71 2.15 10.45
C GLU A 106 -1.39 1.50 9.12
N ILE A 107 -2.30 1.64 8.16
CA ILE A 107 -2.04 1.34 6.76
C ILE A 107 -1.97 2.68 6.03
N THR A 108 -0.79 3.05 5.58
CA THR A 108 -0.58 4.31 4.86
C THR A 108 -0.62 4.07 3.37
N TYR A 109 -1.46 4.81 2.66
CA TYR A 109 -1.56 4.70 1.21
C TYR A 109 -0.53 5.59 0.54
N VAL A 110 0.27 4.99 -0.34
CA VAL A 110 1.24 5.69 -1.20
C VAL A 110 0.87 5.31 -2.64
N ASP A 111 -0.15 5.96 -3.16
CA ASP A 111 -0.78 5.55 -4.42
C ASP A 111 -1.25 6.73 -5.28
N GLY A 112 -0.76 7.92 -5.00
CA GLY A 112 -1.19 9.12 -5.72
C GLY A 112 -2.65 9.49 -5.49
N GLY A 113 -3.27 8.92 -4.46
CA GLY A 113 -4.68 9.14 -4.15
C GLY A 113 -5.65 8.20 -4.86
N TYR A 114 -5.14 7.20 -5.59
CA TYR A 114 -5.99 6.31 -6.37
C TYR A 114 -7.10 5.67 -5.53
N SER A 115 -6.80 5.29 -4.29
CA SER A 115 -7.73 4.58 -3.42
C SER A 115 -8.96 5.39 -3.02
N ILE A 116 -8.90 6.72 -3.10
CA ILE A 116 -10.02 7.56 -2.70
C ILE A 116 -11.07 7.73 -3.81
N ASN A 117 -10.73 7.37 -5.04
CA ASN A 117 -11.64 7.54 -6.17
C ASN A 117 -12.77 6.50 -6.14
N ALA A 118 -13.99 6.97 -6.28
CA ALA A 118 -15.17 6.11 -6.39
C ALA A 118 -15.49 5.75 -7.84
N LEU A 119 -15.21 6.66 -8.76
CA LEU A 119 -15.50 6.48 -10.19
C LEU A 119 -14.19 6.39 -10.95
N SER A 120 -14.14 5.46 -11.89
CA SER A 120 -13.01 5.31 -12.78
C SER A 120 -13.42 5.70 -14.20
N GLY A 121 -12.58 6.45 -14.86
CA GLY A 121 -12.50 6.35 -16.29
C GLY A 121 -13.17 7.39 -17.13
N THR A 122 -13.92 8.31 -16.69
CA THR A 122 -14.64 9.16 -17.65
C THR A 122 -14.26 10.62 -17.66
N GLY A 123 -13.33 11.03 -16.86
CA GLY A 123 -12.90 12.42 -16.85
C GLY A 123 -14.01 13.42 -16.52
N ALA A 124 -15.02 12.95 -15.85
CA ALA A 124 -16.05 13.84 -15.37
C ALA A 124 -15.51 14.67 -14.19
#